data_21530021f5dba9ca74600046e1266ae3
#
_entry.id   21530021f5dba9ca74600046e1266ae3
#
_cell.length_a   1.000
_cell.length_b   1.000
_cell.length_c   1.000
_cell.angle_alpha   90.00
_cell.angle_beta   90.00
_cell.angle_gamma   90.00
#
_symmetry.space_group_name_H-M   'P 1'
#
loop_
_entity.id
_entity.type
_entity.pdbx_description
1 polymer ?
#
loop_
_entity_poly.entity_id
_entity_poly.type
_entity_poly.pdbx_seq_one_letter_code
_entity_poly.pdbx_strand_id
1 'polypeptide(L)'
;TIFSDLLPDTRVKKLAATNGAVVVAKHLCAGATDAALRLCLTGGTKVKAVALTPCCHPQIKWDEYSGRAWLEKEWGGKGNKFTETQFKKMLALVQYSKERLGTSGETLERYHGTSLGKLMNIEGGHVRLRRLGRLARRVIETGRAEALKSGGFEDAKICRYVDANVSPDNLVVIAGSASDIKNVVGGDDKICLSCVPRRGVV
;
A
#
# COMPACT_ATOMS: atom_id res chain seq x y z
N THR A 1 -15.90 -2.69 -11.19
CA THR A 1 -16.41 -2.78 -12.58
C THR A 1 -16.08 -1.55 -13.43
N ILE A 2 -15.62 -0.46 -12.86
CA ILE A 2 -15.54 0.81 -13.60
C ILE A 2 -14.15 1.07 -14.19
N PHE A 3 -13.08 0.46 -13.66
CA PHE A 3 -11.73 0.75 -14.14
C PHE A 3 -11.30 -0.05 -15.38
N SER A 4 -11.83 -1.26 -15.58
CA SER A 4 -11.63 -2.01 -16.82
C SER A 4 -12.25 -1.29 -18.01
N ASP A 5 -13.30 -0.52 -17.80
CA ASP A 5 -14.07 0.15 -18.84
C ASP A 5 -13.45 1.51 -19.26
N LEU A 6 -12.59 2.10 -18.42
CA LEU A 6 -11.83 3.32 -18.75
C LEU A 6 -10.54 3.01 -19.55
N LEU A 7 -10.07 1.77 -19.53
CA LEU A 7 -8.89 1.32 -20.29
C LEU A 7 -9.04 1.38 -21.81
N PRO A 8 -10.25 1.25 -22.40
CA PRO A 8 -10.44 1.39 -23.84
C PRO A 8 -10.50 2.84 -24.34
N ASP A 9 -10.56 3.85 -23.45
CA ASP A 9 -10.66 5.23 -23.92
C ASP A 9 -9.39 5.62 -24.71
N THR A 10 -9.57 5.60 -26.02
CA THR A 10 -8.53 5.94 -26.99
C THR A 10 -7.92 7.32 -26.77
N ARG A 11 -8.66 8.25 -26.15
CA ARG A 11 -8.18 9.61 -25.82
C ARG A 11 -7.16 9.58 -24.70
N VAL A 12 -7.40 8.80 -23.64
CA VAL A 12 -6.44 8.63 -22.52
C VAL A 12 -5.18 7.95 -23.03
N LYS A 13 -5.30 6.89 -23.83
CA LYS A 13 -4.16 6.21 -24.45
C LYS A 13 -3.36 7.14 -25.36
N LYS A 14 -4.04 7.94 -26.18
CA LYS A 14 -3.40 8.88 -27.09
C LYS A 14 -2.66 9.99 -26.33
N LEU A 15 -3.26 10.58 -25.30
CA LEU A 15 -2.61 11.58 -24.44
C LEU A 15 -1.38 11.02 -23.73
N ALA A 16 -1.49 9.83 -23.15
CA ALA A 16 -0.38 9.17 -22.47
C ALA A 16 0.75 8.78 -23.43
N ALA A 17 0.44 8.43 -24.67
CA ALA A 17 1.42 8.03 -25.68
C ALA A 17 2.24 9.20 -26.23
N THR A 18 1.70 10.42 -26.29
CA THR A 18 2.37 11.57 -26.93
C THR A 18 3.32 12.30 -25.99
N ASN A 19 2.88 12.70 -24.79
CA ASN A 19 3.63 13.62 -23.93
C ASN A 19 4.12 12.98 -22.62
N GLY A 20 3.75 11.74 -22.37
CA GLY A 20 3.88 11.10 -21.07
C GLY A 20 2.83 11.59 -20.07
N ALA A 21 2.34 10.68 -19.25
CA ALA A 21 1.31 10.97 -18.26
C ALA A 21 1.88 10.96 -16.84
N VAL A 22 1.31 11.77 -15.97
CA VAL A 22 1.44 11.66 -14.52
C VAL A 22 0.13 11.13 -13.97
N VAL A 23 0.17 10.04 -13.23
CA VAL A 23 -1.01 9.41 -12.63
C VAL A 23 -1.09 9.80 -11.17
N VAL A 24 -2.12 10.55 -10.81
CA VAL A 24 -2.36 10.98 -9.44
C VAL A 24 -3.75 10.52 -9.02
N ALA A 25 -3.83 9.85 -7.88
CA ALA A 25 -5.12 9.47 -7.33
C ALA A 25 -5.11 9.39 -5.80
N LYS A 26 -6.24 9.77 -5.22
CA LYS A 26 -6.54 9.67 -3.80
C LYS A 26 -7.82 8.84 -3.63
N HIS A 27 -7.85 7.99 -2.60
CA HIS A 27 -8.98 7.11 -2.31
C HIS A 27 -9.30 6.08 -3.41
N LEU A 28 -8.28 5.57 -4.09
CA LEU A 28 -8.43 4.36 -4.91
C LEU A 28 -8.59 3.16 -3.98
N CYS A 29 -9.84 2.75 -3.78
CA CYS A 29 -10.17 1.70 -2.82
C CYS A 29 -9.78 0.31 -3.32
N ALA A 30 -9.25 -0.50 -2.42
CA ALA A 30 -8.98 -1.92 -2.64
C ALA A 30 -8.19 -2.23 -3.92
N GLY A 31 -8.72 -3.12 -4.74
CA GLY A 31 -8.13 -3.54 -6.02
C GLY A 31 -8.05 -2.44 -7.09
N ALA A 32 -8.76 -1.31 -6.92
CA ALA A 32 -8.64 -0.19 -7.85
C ALA A 32 -7.23 0.43 -7.84
N THR A 33 -6.54 0.46 -6.69
CA THR A 33 -5.13 0.86 -6.63
C THR A 33 -4.26 -0.08 -7.49
N ASP A 34 -4.45 -1.38 -7.33
CA ASP A 34 -3.66 -2.37 -8.05
C ASP A 34 -3.99 -2.40 -9.54
N ALA A 35 -5.25 -2.15 -9.92
CA ALA A 35 -5.65 -1.95 -11.31
C ALA A 35 -4.98 -0.72 -11.94
N ALA A 36 -4.94 0.41 -11.22
CA ALA A 36 -4.25 1.62 -11.68
C ALA A 36 -2.73 1.39 -11.83
N LEU A 37 -2.11 0.66 -10.90
CA LEU A 37 -0.69 0.30 -11.02
C LEU A 37 -0.43 -0.58 -12.24
N ARG A 38 -1.25 -1.60 -12.47
CA ARG A 38 -1.13 -2.44 -13.68
C ARG A 38 -1.28 -1.62 -14.95
N LEU A 39 -2.20 -0.65 -14.98
CA LEU A 39 -2.32 0.27 -16.11
C LEU A 39 -1.05 1.07 -16.35
N CYS A 40 -0.41 1.58 -15.30
CA CYS A 40 0.86 2.31 -15.41
C CYS A 40 2.00 1.43 -15.96
N LEU A 41 1.92 0.11 -15.77
CA LEU A 41 2.92 -0.86 -16.19
C LEU A 41 2.64 -1.51 -17.55
N THR A 42 1.43 -1.35 -18.10
CA THR A 42 1.11 -1.92 -19.42
C THR A 42 1.83 -1.16 -20.53
N GLY A 43 2.48 -1.93 -21.40
CA GLY A 43 3.20 -1.38 -22.56
C GLY A 43 2.32 -0.49 -23.44
N GLY A 44 2.84 0.66 -23.83
CA GLY A 44 2.14 1.65 -24.66
C GLY A 44 1.64 2.88 -23.91
N THR A 45 1.66 2.89 -22.58
CA THR A 45 1.45 4.12 -21.80
C THR A 45 2.79 4.69 -21.38
N LYS A 46 3.11 5.92 -21.80
CA LYS A 46 4.30 6.65 -21.32
C LYS A 46 3.96 7.32 -19.97
N VAL A 47 3.75 6.53 -18.93
CA VAL A 47 3.58 7.08 -17.58
C VAL A 47 4.95 7.46 -17.04
N LYS A 48 5.15 8.76 -16.79
CA LYS A 48 6.40 9.31 -16.25
C LYS A 48 6.47 9.26 -14.73
N ALA A 49 5.33 9.51 -14.08
CA ALA A 49 5.27 9.49 -12.63
C ALA A 49 3.91 9.01 -12.12
N VAL A 50 3.93 8.48 -10.91
CA VAL A 50 2.76 7.95 -10.20
C VAL A 50 2.75 8.51 -8.79
N ALA A 51 1.58 8.93 -8.30
CA ALA A 51 1.35 9.28 -6.91
C ALA A 51 -0.03 8.80 -6.48
N LEU A 52 -0.09 7.69 -5.74
CA LEU A 52 -1.34 7.06 -5.32
C LEU A 52 -1.44 6.98 -3.81
N THR A 53 -2.57 7.40 -3.23
CA THR A 53 -2.87 7.25 -1.81
C THR A 53 -3.90 6.15 -1.59
N PRO A 54 -3.45 4.91 -1.32
CA PRO A 54 -4.33 3.77 -1.13
C PRO A 54 -5.13 3.84 0.16
N CYS A 55 -6.35 3.31 0.12
CA CYS A 55 -7.21 3.14 1.28
C CYS A 55 -7.79 1.71 1.33
N CYS A 56 -8.89 1.42 1.97
CA CYS A 56 -9.67 0.17 1.94
C CYS A 56 -8.88 -1.16 1.78
N HIS A 57 -7.72 -1.27 2.42
CA HIS A 57 -6.82 -2.44 2.32
C HIS A 57 -7.49 -3.80 2.57
N PRO A 58 -8.46 -3.95 3.52
CA PRO A 58 -9.07 -5.24 3.79
C PRO A 58 -9.78 -5.88 2.61
N GLN A 59 -10.10 -5.09 1.58
CA GLN A 59 -10.81 -5.55 0.38
C GLN A 59 -9.85 -5.94 -0.76
N ILE A 60 -8.54 -5.90 -0.55
CA ILE A 60 -7.54 -6.28 -1.56
C ILE A 60 -7.58 -7.80 -1.73
N LYS A 61 -7.70 -8.26 -2.97
CA LYS A 61 -7.62 -9.68 -3.29
C LYS A 61 -6.18 -10.08 -3.60
N TRP A 62 -5.80 -11.28 -3.18
CA TRP A 62 -4.44 -11.78 -3.33
C TRP A 62 -3.99 -11.90 -4.78
N ASP A 63 -4.85 -12.38 -5.66
CA ASP A 63 -4.63 -12.55 -7.09
C ASP A 63 -4.54 -11.23 -7.86
N GLU A 64 -5.17 -10.18 -7.34
CA GLU A 64 -5.17 -8.84 -7.92
C GLU A 64 -4.05 -7.95 -7.37
N TYR A 65 -3.39 -8.34 -6.28
CA TYR A 65 -2.40 -7.52 -5.58
C TYR A 65 -1.08 -7.43 -6.36
N SER A 66 -0.70 -6.23 -6.75
CA SER A 66 0.49 -5.96 -7.59
C SER A 66 1.81 -6.35 -6.93
N GLY A 67 1.92 -6.21 -5.61
CA GLY A 67 3.13 -6.54 -4.85
C GLY A 67 3.28 -8.02 -4.50
N ARG A 68 2.45 -8.90 -5.05
CA ARG A 68 2.44 -10.33 -4.72
C ARG A 68 3.79 -11.00 -4.93
N ALA A 69 4.40 -10.82 -6.09
CA ALA A 69 5.68 -11.44 -6.41
C ALA A 69 6.80 -11.03 -5.42
N TRP A 70 6.78 -9.76 -5.00
CA TRP A 70 7.71 -9.27 -3.99
C TRP A 70 7.45 -9.91 -2.62
N LEU A 71 6.20 -10.01 -2.18
CA LEU A 71 5.87 -10.68 -0.92
C LEU A 71 6.28 -12.16 -0.93
N GLU A 72 5.99 -12.88 -2.02
CA GLU A 72 6.35 -14.29 -2.16
C GLU A 72 7.87 -14.49 -2.05
N LYS A 73 8.66 -13.58 -2.62
CA LYS A 73 10.11 -13.61 -2.59
C LYS A 73 10.71 -13.23 -1.24
N GLU A 74 10.30 -12.09 -0.70
CA GLU A 74 10.98 -11.46 0.45
C GLU A 74 10.41 -11.91 1.80
N TRP A 75 9.14 -12.32 1.84
CA TRP A 75 8.43 -12.65 3.08
C TRP A 75 8.03 -14.12 3.22
N GLY A 76 8.28 -14.92 2.20
CA GLY A 76 8.18 -16.36 2.28
C GLY A 76 9.26 -16.93 3.20
N GLY A 77 9.09 -17.56 4.28
CA GLY A 77 10.14 -18.13 5.16
C GLY A 77 11.14 -19.02 4.41
N LYS A 78 12.16 -19.54 5.09
CA LYS A 78 13.15 -20.45 4.48
C LYS A 78 12.46 -21.59 3.73
N GLY A 79 12.51 -21.56 2.39
CA GLY A 79 11.92 -22.57 1.52
C GLY A 79 10.39 -22.49 1.29
N ASN A 80 9.70 -21.57 1.91
CA ASN A 80 8.25 -21.42 1.76
C ASN A 80 7.90 -20.09 1.11
N LYS A 81 6.97 -20.10 0.16
CA LYS A 81 6.40 -18.88 -0.40
C LYS A 81 5.44 -18.23 0.60
N PHE A 82 5.36 -16.90 0.57
CA PHE A 82 4.31 -16.18 1.28
C PHE A 82 2.94 -16.53 0.66
N THR A 83 1.97 -16.84 1.51
CA THR A 83 0.68 -17.41 1.07
C THR A 83 -0.46 -16.41 1.15
N GLU A 84 -1.55 -16.68 0.41
CA GLU A 84 -2.80 -15.92 0.52
C GLU A 84 -3.33 -15.88 1.97
N THR A 85 -3.23 -16.99 2.70
CA THR A 85 -3.67 -17.04 4.11
C THR A 85 -2.88 -16.06 4.97
N GLN A 86 -1.57 -15.95 4.76
CA GLN A 86 -0.73 -14.97 5.46
C GLN A 86 -1.09 -13.53 5.04
N PHE A 87 -1.38 -13.32 3.77
CA PHE A 87 -1.84 -12.03 3.26
C PHE A 87 -3.17 -11.60 3.90
N LYS A 88 -4.16 -12.49 3.98
CA LYS A 88 -5.44 -12.22 4.66
C LYS A 88 -5.24 -11.87 6.14
N LYS A 89 -4.34 -12.56 6.86
CA LYS A 89 -3.98 -12.21 8.24
C LYS A 89 -3.35 -10.82 8.33
N MET A 90 -2.49 -10.46 7.37
CA MET A 90 -1.88 -9.14 7.30
C MET A 90 -2.91 -8.05 7.01
N LEU A 91 -3.88 -8.29 6.10
CA LEU A 91 -4.98 -7.37 5.83
C LEU A 91 -5.87 -7.17 7.08
N ALA A 92 -6.12 -8.22 7.84
CA ALA A 92 -6.85 -8.10 9.10
C ALA A 92 -6.11 -7.19 10.10
N LEU A 93 -4.78 -7.26 10.19
CA LEU A 93 -3.99 -6.36 11.02
C LEU A 93 -4.10 -4.90 10.57
N VAL A 94 -4.16 -4.63 9.27
CA VAL A 94 -4.24 -3.26 8.73
C VAL A 94 -5.48 -2.51 9.24
N GLN A 95 -6.59 -3.21 9.52
CA GLN A 95 -7.79 -2.59 10.07
C GLN A 95 -7.50 -1.82 11.37
N TYR A 96 -6.63 -2.36 12.23
CA TYR A 96 -6.25 -1.71 13.49
C TYR A 96 -5.38 -0.47 13.31
N SER A 97 -4.78 -0.28 12.15
CA SER A 97 -3.97 0.92 11.87
C SER A 97 -4.79 2.20 11.93
N LYS A 98 -6.11 2.12 11.67
CA LYS A 98 -7.05 3.23 11.56
C LYS A 98 -7.82 3.50 12.84
N GLU A 99 -7.81 2.59 13.80
CA GLU A 99 -8.57 2.74 15.03
C GLU A 99 -8.03 3.91 15.89
N ARG A 100 -8.94 4.80 16.31
CA ARG A 100 -8.62 5.81 17.30
C ARG A 100 -8.59 5.16 18.69
N LEU A 101 -7.61 5.55 19.52
CA LEU A 101 -7.60 5.14 20.93
C LEU A 101 -8.90 5.65 21.59
N GLY A 102 -9.69 4.75 22.14
CA GLY A 102 -10.94 5.08 22.83
C GLY A 102 -12.23 4.85 22.05
N THR A 103 -12.17 4.25 20.86
CA THR A 103 -13.39 3.87 20.14
C THR A 103 -14.01 2.60 20.72
N SER A 104 -15.15 2.82 21.30
CA SER A 104 -16.37 2.05 21.55
C SER A 104 -16.27 0.51 21.73
N GLY A 105 -17.09 0.04 22.68
CA GLY A 105 -17.35 -1.37 22.94
C GLY A 105 -17.67 -2.24 21.71
N GLU A 106 -18.21 -1.64 20.64
CA GLU A 106 -18.51 -2.34 19.37
C GLU A 106 -17.30 -3.01 18.72
N THR A 107 -16.10 -2.41 18.81
CA THR A 107 -14.89 -3.01 18.25
C THR A 107 -14.44 -4.21 19.08
N LEU A 108 -14.59 -4.14 20.39
CA LEU A 108 -14.29 -5.24 21.32
C LEU A 108 -15.24 -6.43 21.13
N GLU A 109 -16.54 -6.15 20.97
CA GLU A 109 -17.55 -7.18 20.72
C GLU A 109 -17.31 -7.94 19.42
N ARG A 110 -16.94 -7.25 18.35
CA ARG A 110 -16.66 -7.86 17.03
C ARG A 110 -15.55 -8.90 17.08
N TYR A 111 -14.59 -8.75 17.98
CA TYR A 111 -13.43 -9.64 18.11
C TYR A 111 -13.46 -10.49 19.36
N HIS A 112 -14.56 -10.43 20.11
CA HIS A 112 -14.75 -11.24 21.32
C HIS A 112 -14.54 -12.73 21.02
N GLY A 113 -13.73 -13.42 21.84
CA GLY A 113 -13.42 -14.83 21.66
C GLY A 113 -12.34 -15.15 20.62
N THR A 114 -11.92 -14.19 19.78
CA THR A 114 -10.83 -14.40 18.81
C THR A 114 -9.46 -14.22 19.46
N SER A 115 -8.41 -14.78 18.82
CA SER A 115 -7.01 -14.54 19.23
C SER A 115 -6.64 -13.05 19.25
N LEU A 116 -7.23 -12.26 18.35
CA LEU A 116 -7.05 -10.81 18.30
C LEU A 116 -7.77 -10.12 19.47
N GLY A 117 -8.97 -10.56 19.83
CA GLY A 117 -9.67 -10.04 21.01
C GLY A 117 -8.90 -10.33 22.31
N LYS A 118 -8.28 -11.50 22.43
CA LYS A 118 -7.39 -11.80 23.56
C LYS A 118 -6.20 -10.85 23.63
N LEU A 119 -5.56 -10.52 22.49
CA LEU A 119 -4.48 -9.55 22.43
C LEU A 119 -4.93 -8.12 22.78
N MET A 120 -6.17 -7.75 22.43
CA MET A 120 -6.73 -6.44 22.76
C MET A 120 -6.96 -6.27 24.27
N ASN A 121 -7.30 -7.34 24.97
CA ASN A 121 -7.56 -7.35 26.40
C ASN A 121 -6.29 -7.36 27.28
N ILE A 122 -5.10 -7.49 26.68
CA ILE A 122 -3.84 -7.37 27.40
C ILE A 122 -3.49 -5.88 27.54
N GLU A 123 -2.90 -5.49 28.67
CA GLU A 123 -2.40 -4.13 28.87
C GLU A 123 -1.50 -3.68 27.71
N GLY A 124 -1.80 -2.54 27.12
CA GLY A 124 -1.11 -2.02 25.93
C GLY A 124 -1.40 -2.79 24.64
N GLY A 125 -2.30 -3.77 24.63
CA GLY A 125 -2.64 -4.57 23.45
C GLY A 125 -3.12 -3.75 22.26
N HIS A 126 -3.97 -2.77 22.49
CA HIS A 126 -4.44 -1.84 21.43
C HIS A 126 -3.29 -1.06 20.78
N VAL A 127 -2.32 -0.58 21.58
CA VAL A 127 -1.17 0.16 21.05
C VAL A 127 -0.31 -0.76 20.18
N ARG A 128 -0.08 -2.00 20.63
CA ARG A 128 0.67 -3.02 19.90
C ARG A 128 -0.02 -3.39 18.60
N LEU A 129 -1.33 -3.65 18.61
CA LEU A 129 -2.10 -3.96 17.39
C LEU A 129 -2.11 -2.81 16.41
N ARG A 130 -2.27 -1.57 16.88
CA ARG A 130 -2.15 -0.40 16.02
C ARG A 130 -0.78 -0.30 15.36
N ARG A 131 0.29 -0.53 16.12
CA ARG A 131 1.66 -0.54 15.59
C ARG A 131 1.83 -1.63 14.54
N LEU A 132 1.37 -2.85 14.82
CA LEU A 132 1.39 -3.97 13.87
C LEU A 132 0.57 -3.67 12.62
N GLY A 133 -0.62 -3.09 12.76
CA GLY A 133 -1.45 -2.68 11.63
C GLY A 133 -0.76 -1.65 10.72
N ARG A 134 -0.08 -0.66 11.31
CA ARG A 134 0.71 0.31 10.56
C ARG A 134 1.89 -0.33 9.84
N LEU A 135 2.56 -1.29 10.47
CA LEU A 135 3.65 -2.04 9.83
C LEU A 135 3.13 -2.90 8.68
N ALA A 136 2.05 -3.64 8.89
CA ALA A 136 1.41 -4.45 7.85
C ALA A 136 1.02 -3.59 6.64
N ARG A 137 0.44 -2.42 6.88
CA ARG A 137 0.11 -1.47 5.82
C ARG A 137 1.35 -1.01 5.06
N ARG A 138 2.43 -0.66 5.75
CA ARG A 138 3.69 -0.28 5.10
C ARG A 138 4.24 -1.40 4.21
N VAL A 139 4.17 -2.65 4.68
CA VAL A 139 4.60 -3.81 3.88
C VAL A 139 3.78 -3.92 2.59
N ILE A 140 2.46 -3.78 2.66
CA ILE A 140 1.59 -3.82 1.49
C ILE A 140 1.96 -2.70 0.50
N GLU A 141 2.11 -1.47 0.97
CA GLU A 141 2.45 -0.36 0.07
C GLU A 141 3.89 -0.47 -0.47
N THR A 142 4.82 -1.03 0.30
CA THR A 142 6.16 -1.33 -0.21
C THR A 142 6.11 -2.34 -1.35
N GLY A 143 5.31 -3.40 -1.24
CA GLY A 143 5.13 -4.35 -2.33
C GLY A 143 4.61 -3.69 -3.60
N ARG A 144 3.71 -2.71 -3.50
CA ARG A 144 3.25 -1.92 -4.64
C ARG A 144 4.36 -1.05 -5.25
N ALA A 145 5.17 -0.40 -4.41
CA ALA A 145 6.33 0.35 -4.88
C ALA A 145 7.35 -0.55 -5.58
N GLU A 146 7.62 -1.73 -5.04
CA GLU A 146 8.52 -2.71 -5.65
C GLU A 146 7.96 -3.27 -6.97
N ALA A 147 6.65 -3.40 -7.11
CA ALA A 147 6.02 -3.76 -8.38
C ALA A 147 6.26 -2.67 -9.45
N LEU A 148 6.18 -1.38 -9.09
CA LEU A 148 6.48 -0.29 -10.00
C LEU A 148 7.96 -0.29 -10.43
N LYS A 149 8.90 -0.50 -9.51
CA LYS A 149 10.33 -0.65 -9.85
C LYS A 149 10.56 -1.82 -10.80
N SER A 150 9.99 -2.97 -10.47
CA SER A 150 10.13 -4.17 -11.31
C SER A 150 9.49 -3.97 -12.70
N GLY A 151 8.51 -3.10 -12.81
CA GLY A 151 7.83 -2.74 -14.05
C GLY A 151 8.50 -1.62 -14.85
N GLY A 152 9.68 -1.12 -14.42
CA GLY A 152 10.52 -0.21 -15.20
C GLY A 152 10.57 1.24 -14.73
N PHE A 153 9.93 1.60 -13.60
CA PHE A 153 10.17 2.91 -13.01
C PHE A 153 11.57 2.97 -12.39
N GLU A 154 12.30 4.07 -12.64
CA GLU A 154 13.66 4.29 -12.15
C GLU A 154 13.73 4.24 -10.61
N ASP A 155 12.77 4.91 -9.94
CA ASP A 155 12.60 4.84 -8.51
C ASP A 155 11.13 4.74 -8.14
N ALA A 156 10.83 4.04 -7.06
CA ALA A 156 9.52 4.00 -6.45
C ALA A 156 9.65 3.78 -4.94
N LYS A 157 8.84 4.49 -4.17
CA LYS A 157 8.87 4.42 -2.71
C LYS A 157 7.54 4.78 -2.08
N ILE A 158 7.44 4.53 -0.79
CA ILE A 158 6.32 4.99 0.01
C ILE A 158 6.74 6.21 0.84
N CYS A 159 5.87 7.20 0.88
CA CYS A 159 6.08 8.41 1.69
C CYS A 159 4.88 8.66 2.58
N ARG A 160 5.10 9.44 3.64
CA ARG A 160 4.02 9.99 4.44
C ARG A 160 3.74 11.41 3.96
N TYR A 161 2.51 11.69 3.51
CA TYR A 161 2.14 13.02 3.03
C TYR A 161 1.49 13.90 4.11
N VAL A 162 1.08 13.29 5.23
CA VAL A 162 0.48 13.99 6.38
C VAL A 162 0.73 13.19 7.66
N ASP A 163 0.72 13.84 8.81
CA ASP A 163 0.87 13.16 10.10
C ASP A 163 -0.24 12.13 10.34
N ALA A 164 0.08 11.05 11.03
CA ALA A 164 -0.86 9.99 11.35
C ALA A 164 -2.01 10.43 12.28
N ASN A 165 -1.82 11.54 13.02
CA ASN A 165 -2.86 12.13 13.85
C ASN A 165 -3.89 12.90 13.01
N VAL A 166 -3.50 13.40 11.84
CA VAL A 166 -4.39 14.08 10.88
C VAL A 166 -5.17 13.05 10.07
N SER A 167 -4.48 12.03 9.53
CA SER A 167 -5.13 10.95 8.80
C SER A 167 -4.41 9.62 9.02
N PRO A 168 -5.14 8.55 9.36
CA PRO A 168 -4.57 7.21 9.38
C PRO A 168 -4.20 6.72 7.97
N ASP A 169 -4.84 7.24 6.91
CA ASP A 169 -4.56 6.94 5.51
C ASP A 169 -3.52 7.93 4.94
N ASN A 170 -2.37 8.00 5.57
CA ASN A 170 -1.34 9.01 5.34
C ASN A 170 -0.18 8.55 4.46
N LEU A 171 -0.27 7.38 3.85
CA LEU A 171 0.76 6.88 2.95
C LEU A 171 0.44 7.21 1.49
N VAL A 172 1.47 7.52 0.74
CA VAL A 172 1.43 7.66 -0.71
C VAL A 172 2.50 6.76 -1.32
N VAL A 173 2.15 6.04 -2.36
CA VAL A 173 3.07 5.32 -3.24
C VAL A 173 3.44 6.27 -4.35
N ILE A 174 4.71 6.56 -4.51
CA ILE A 174 5.23 7.41 -5.58
C ILE A 174 6.22 6.64 -6.44
N ALA A 175 6.21 6.91 -7.73
CA ALA A 175 7.19 6.38 -8.67
C ALA A 175 7.46 7.40 -9.78
N GLY A 176 8.68 7.36 -10.35
CA GLY A 176 9.11 8.26 -11.40
C GLY A 176 10.61 8.22 -11.60
N SER A 177 11.18 9.26 -12.22
CA SER A 177 12.62 9.47 -12.20
C SER A 177 13.08 9.87 -10.79
N ALA A 178 14.34 9.63 -10.47
CA ALA A 178 14.91 10.02 -9.17
C ALA A 178 14.80 11.53 -8.94
N SER A 179 14.96 12.34 -9.99
CA SER A 179 14.79 13.80 -9.93
C SER A 179 13.34 14.21 -9.66
N ASP A 180 12.37 13.58 -10.33
CA ASP A 180 10.95 13.88 -10.14
C ASP A 180 10.51 13.57 -8.71
N ILE A 181 10.91 12.42 -8.20
CA ILE A 181 10.59 12.01 -6.83
C ILE A 181 11.22 12.95 -5.81
N LYS A 182 12.47 13.36 -5.99
CA LYS A 182 13.15 14.32 -5.12
C LYS A 182 12.42 15.65 -5.09
N ASN A 183 11.96 16.13 -6.23
CA ASN A 183 11.20 17.39 -6.34
C ASN A 183 9.82 17.32 -5.66
N VAL A 184 9.14 16.15 -5.71
CA VAL A 184 7.82 15.95 -5.09
C VAL A 184 7.92 15.81 -3.57
N VAL A 185 8.96 15.14 -3.07
CA VAL A 185 9.11 14.83 -1.64
C VAL A 185 9.71 16.00 -0.86
N GLY A 186 10.31 16.98 -1.55
CA GLY A 186 11.13 18.01 -0.92
C GLY A 186 12.41 17.40 -0.35
N GLY A 187 13.46 18.18 -0.18
CA GLY A 187 14.76 17.70 0.27
C GLY A 187 14.84 17.21 1.73
N ASP A 188 13.72 17.18 2.45
CA ASP A 188 13.65 16.67 3.82
C ASP A 188 13.30 15.18 3.84
N ASP A 189 14.29 14.33 4.11
CA ASP A 189 14.15 12.86 4.26
C ASP A 189 13.15 12.42 5.35
N LYS A 190 12.63 13.36 6.14
CA LYS A 190 11.65 13.11 7.21
C LYS A 190 10.30 12.59 6.71
N ILE A 191 9.98 12.79 5.44
CA ILE A 191 8.70 12.38 4.83
C ILE A 191 8.82 10.99 4.20
N CYS A 192 10.03 10.57 3.81
CA CYS A 192 10.24 9.29 3.15
C CYS A 192 10.31 8.13 4.14
N LEU A 193 9.45 7.14 3.96
CA LEU A 193 9.40 5.91 4.77
C LEU A 193 10.10 4.72 4.09
N SER A 194 11.16 4.96 3.34
CA SER A 194 11.88 3.95 2.57
C SER A 194 12.48 2.79 3.38
N CYS A 195 12.39 2.83 4.71
CA CYS A 195 12.88 1.75 5.56
C CYS A 195 11.74 0.85 6.04
N VAL A 196 11.38 -0.15 5.27
CA VAL A 196 10.83 -1.38 5.86
C VAL A 196 11.97 -1.99 6.68
N PRO A 197 11.78 -2.30 7.97
CA PRO A 197 12.82 -2.98 8.73
C PRO A 197 13.23 -4.24 7.98
N ARG A 198 14.51 -4.35 7.61
CA ARG A 198 15.06 -5.60 7.09
C ARG A 198 14.81 -6.68 8.14
N ARG A 199 14.50 -7.91 7.70
CA ARG A 199 14.36 -9.08 8.59
C ARG A 199 15.48 -9.07 9.61
N GLY A 200 15.15 -8.99 10.89
CA GLY A 200 16.14 -9.13 11.98
C GLY A 200 16.05 -8.12 13.11
N VAL A 201 15.15 -7.15 13.05
CA VAL A 201 14.93 -6.20 14.16
C VAL A 201 13.48 -6.33 14.62
N VAL A 202 13.23 -7.34 15.41
CA VAL A 202 12.09 -7.46 16.33
C VAL A 202 12.68 -7.74 17.70
#